data_efdbf01325c5ac6f5ff60f16bff38286
#
_entry.id   efdbf01325c5ac6f5ff60f16bff38286
#
_cell.length_a   1.000
_cell.length_b   1.000
_cell.length_c   1.000
_cell.angle_alpha   90.00
_cell.angle_beta   90.00
_cell.angle_gamma   90.00
#
_symmetry.space_group_name_H-M   'P 1'
#
loop_
_entity.id
_entity.type
_entity.pdbx_description
1 polymer ?
#
loop_
_entity_poly.entity_id
_entity_poly.type
_entity_poly.pdbx_seq_one_letter_code
_entity_poly.pdbx_strand_id
1 'polypeptide(L)'
;MTDRARLQITLNDGDGKLVAAADIEVVDPLVARASLHLESGHLPAGTRARLVDAVLDAPEVSSCRHVQVAFPLGDAETLDRVRERCDTGEVRAAGVTCLVEADVHNPGAAPST
;
A
#
# COMPACT_ATOMS: atom_id res chain seq x y z
N MET A 1 14.13 3.94 23.35
CA MET A 1 12.81 3.59 22.85
C MET A 1 12.66 4.08 21.44
N THR A 2 12.31 3.21 20.54
CA THR A 2 12.20 3.56 19.14
C THR A 2 10.76 3.85 18.81
N ASP A 3 10.46 5.06 18.40
CA ASP A 3 9.14 5.41 17.96
C ASP A 3 8.97 4.94 16.53
N ARG A 4 7.98 4.09 16.30
CA ARG A 4 7.64 3.70 14.96
C ARG A 4 6.82 4.80 14.32
N ALA A 5 7.23 5.23 13.15
CA ALA A 5 6.45 6.21 12.42
C ALA A 5 5.15 5.55 11.94
N ARG A 6 4.04 6.21 12.16
CA ARG A 6 2.74 5.76 11.71
C ARG A 6 2.07 6.86 10.91
N LEU A 7 1.39 6.46 9.85
CA LEU A 7 0.72 7.38 8.96
C LEU A 7 -0.59 6.76 8.53
N GLN A 8 -1.64 7.56 8.46
CA GLN A 8 -2.91 7.11 7.90
C GLN A 8 -3.21 7.94 6.67
N ILE A 9 -3.53 7.25 5.58
CA ILE A 9 -3.95 7.87 4.33
C ILE A 9 -5.44 7.57 4.15
N THR A 10 -6.22 8.57 3.79
CA THR A 10 -7.64 8.40 3.54
C THR A 10 -7.98 8.94 2.17
N LEU A 11 -8.93 8.27 1.51
CA LEU A 11 -9.50 8.73 0.24
C LEU A 11 -10.99 8.91 0.42
N ASN A 12 -11.49 10.04 -0.06
CA ASN A 12 -12.91 10.36 -0.01
C ASN A 12 -13.46 10.43 -1.43
N ASP A 13 -14.76 10.14 -1.57
CA ASP A 13 -15.41 10.30 -2.86
C ASP A 13 -15.77 11.79 -3.10
N GLY A 14 -16.46 12.05 -4.20
CA GLY A 14 -16.83 13.42 -4.56
C GLY A 14 -17.78 14.10 -3.57
N ASP A 15 -18.43 13.32 -2.72
CA ASP A 15 -19.35 13.84 -1.69
C ASP A 15 -18.65 13.99 -0.33
N GLY A 16 -17.37 13.70 -0.27
CA GLY A 16 -16.62 13.79 0.97
C GLY A 16 -16.75 12.56 1.86
N LYS A 17 -17.37 11.50 1.37
CA LYS A 17 -17.51 10.26 2.13
C LYS A 17 -16.23 9.45 2.04
N LEU A 18 -15.76 8.93 3.18
CA LEU A 18 -14.58 8.07 3.21
C LEU A 18 -14.86 6.77 2.46
N VAL A 19 -14.05 6.44 1.47
CA VAL A 19 -14.21 5.21 0.70
C VAL A 19 -13.03 4.26 0.83
N ALA A 20 -11.87 4.76 1.25
CA ALA A 20 -10.69 3.91 1.40
C ALA A 20 -9.71 4.54 2.38
N ALA A 21 -8.95 3.71 3.05
CA ALA A 21 -7.93 4.16 3.98
C ALA A 21 -6.77 3.18 4.00
N ALA A 22 -5.60 3.68 4.36
CA ALA A 22 -4.44 2.83 4.57
C ALA A 22 -3.75 3.24 5.86
N ASP A 23 -3.42 2.25 6.66
CA ASP A 23 -2.61 2.45 7.86
C ASP A 23 -1.19 1.98 7.53
N ILE A 24 -0.24 2.88 7.71
CA ILE A 24 1.15 2.61 7.39
C ILE A 24 1.98 2.67 8.66
N GLU A 25 2.84 1.69 8.85
CA GLU A 25 3.77 1.65 9.95
C GLU A 25 5.16 1.39 9.40
N VAL A 26 6.11 2.23 9.77
CA VAL A 26 7.51 1.98 9.44
C VAL A 26 8.07 1.11 10.54
N VAL A 27 8.32 -0.17 10.23
CA VAL A 27 8.71 -1.17 11.21
C VAL A 27 10.20 -1.02 11.54
N ASP A 28 11.01 -0.77 10.53
CA ASP A 28 12.41 -0.42 10.71
C ASP A 28 12.81 0.49 9.53
N PRO A 29 14.02 1.05 9.52
CA PRO A 29 14.38 2.04 8.50
C PRO A 29 14.23 1.57 7.06
N LEU A 30 14.20 0.28 6.81
CA LEU A 30 14.14 -0.26 5.46
C LEU A 30 12.81 -0.92 5.13
N VAL A 31 11.92 -1.08 6.12
CA VAL A 31 10.70 -1.87 5.94
C VAL A 31 9.49 -1.09 6.42
N ALA A 32 8.51 -0.95 5.54
CA ALA A 32 7.21 -0.39 5.87
C ALA A 32 6.14 -1.47 5.77
N ARG A 33 5.09 -1.32 6.54
CA ARG A 33 3.93 -2.21 6.51
C ARG A 33 2.69 -1.38 6.28
N ALA A 34 1.91 -1.72 5.27
CA ALA A 34 0.70 -0.99 4.92
C ALA A 34 -0.51 -1.92 4.95
N SER A 35 -1.55 -1.51 5.65
CA SER A 35 -2.82 -2.24 5.68
C SER A 35 -3.86 -1.40 4.97
N LEU A 36 -4.47 -1.94 3.93
CA LEU A 36 -5.44 -1.22 3.12
C LEU A 36 -6.85 -1.61 3.53
N HIS A 37 -7.69 -0.61 3.72
CA HIS A 37 -9.09 -0.78 4.12
C HIS A 37 -9.97 -0.11 3.09
N LEU A 38 -10.88 -0.88 2.51
CA LEU A 38 -11.77 -0.40 1.47
C LEU A 38 -13.20 -0.59 1.93
N GLU A 39 -14.02 0.45 1.73
CA GLU A 39 -15.42 0.35 2.05
C GLU A 39 -16.09 -0.71 1.17
N SER A 40 -17.05 -1.43 1.74
CA SER A 40 -17.83 -2.38 0.97
C SER A 40 -18.82 -1.63 0.08
N GLY A 41 -19.09 -2.19 -1.09
CA GLY A 41 -20.00 -1.59 -2.03
C GLY A 41 -19.29 -1.10 -3.27
N HIS A 42 -19.95 -0.22 -4.00
CA HIS A 42 -19.38 0.30 -5.23
C HIS A 42 -18.41 1.42 -4.94
N LEU A 43 -17.15 1.18 -5.29
CA LEU A 43 -16.12 2.21 -5.21
C LEU A 43 -15.99 2.88 -6.57
N PRO A 44 -15.69 4.20 -6.60
CA PRO A 44 -15.38 4.83 -7.87
C PRO A 44 -14.25 4.10 -8.57
N ALA A 45 -14.30 4.08 -9.89
CA ALA A 45 -13.27 3.42 -10.69
C ALA A 45 -11.90 4.01 -10.36
N GLY A 46 -10.91 3.15 -10.21
CA GLY A 46 -9.55 3.58 -9.91
C GLY A 46 -9.26 3.87 -8.46
N THR A 47 -10.24 3.75 -7.57
CA THR A 47 -10.03 4.04 -6.14
C THR A 47 -8.91 3.16 -5.56
N ARG A 48 -8.93 1.87 -5.88
CA ARG A 48 -7.92 0.94 -5.35
C ARG A 48 -6.53 1.30 -5.83
N ALA A 49 -6.41 1.61 -7.12
CA ALA A 49 -5.12 2.01 -7.69
C ALA A 49 -4.62 3.32 -7.08
N ARG A 50 -5.52 4.26 -6.86
CA ARG A 50 -5.16 5.55 -6.23
C ARG A 50 -4.67 5.34 -4.80
N LEU A 51 -5.30 4.42 -4.07
CA LEU A 51 -4.86 4.13 -2.71
C LEU A 51 -3.47 3.52 -2.70
N VAL A 52 -3.21 2.56 -3.59
CA VAL A 52 -1.87 1.97 -3.71
C VAL A 52 -0.85 3.05 -4.06
N ASP A 53 -1.16 3.91 -5.03
CA ASP A 53 -0.26 4.99 -5.41
C ASP A 53 0.02 5.92 -4.24
N ALA A 54 -1.00 6.30 -3.50
CA ALA A 54 -0.83 7.20 -2.36
C ALA A 54 0.05 6.58 -1.28
N VAL A 55 -0.11 5.28 -1.04
CA VAL A 55 0.73 4.57 -0.07
C VAL A 55 2.18 4.53 -0.54
N LEU A 56 2.42 4.16 -1.79
CA LEU A 56 3.79 4.00 -2.30
C LEU A 56 4.48 5.34 -2.49
N ASP A 57 3.72 6.41 -2.72
CA ASP A 57 4.28 7.75 -2.89
C ASP A 57 4.49 8.47 -1.56
N ALA A 58 3.97 7.94 -0.46
CA ALA A 58 4.20 8.53 0.84
C ALA A 58 5.70 8.48 1.18
N PRO A 59 6.29 9.61 1.65
CA PRO A 59 7.72 9.63 1.93
C PRO A 59 8.16 8.54 2.90
N GLU A 60 7.31 8.20 3.86
CA GLU A 60 7.61 7.14 4.81
C GLU A 60 7.81 5.79 4.15
N VAL A 61 7.05 5.53 3.08
CA VAL A 61 7.15 4.26 2.35
C VAL A 61 8.23 4.34 1.28
N SER A 62 8.28 5.46 0.55
CA SER A 62 9.21 5.58 -0.56
C SER A 62 10.67 5.60 -0.10
N SER A 63 10.93 5.93 1.15
CA SER A 63 12.29 5.86 1.70
C SER A 63 12.65 4.45 2.18
N CYS A 64 11.71 3.53 2.24
CA CYS A 64 12.01 2.15 2.58
C CYS A 64 12.36 1.36 1.33
N ARG A 65 13.05 0.27 1.51
CA ARG A 65 13.36 -0.65 0.41
C ARG A 65 12.27 -1.68 0.21
N HIS A 66 11.56 -2.00 1.28
CA HIS A 66 10.64 -3.12 1.30
C HIS A 66 9.34 -2.69 1.92
N VAL A 67 8.23 -3.13 1.36
CA VAL A 67 6.91 -2.88 1.92
C VAL A 67 6.12 -4.19 1.96
N GLN A 68 5.43 -4.40 3.06
CA GLN A 68 4.47 -5.49 3.17
C GLN A 68 3.08 -4.88 3.08
N VAL A 69 2.31 -5.30 2.09
CA VAL A 69 0.98 -4.74 1.84
C VAL A 69 -0.07 -5.78 2.17
N ALA A 70 -1.04 -5.42 3.00
CA ALA A 70 -2.17 -6.27 3.35
C ALA A 70 -3.45 -5.65 2.80
N PHE A 71 -4.26 -6.45 2.15
CA PHE A 71 -5.53 -6.01 1.58
C PHE A 71 -6.48 -7.21 1.49
N PRO A 72 -7.79 -6.98 1.22
CA PRO A 72 -8.74 -8.10 1.18
C PRO A 72 -8.38 -9.15 0.14
N LEU A 73 -8.51 -10.41 0.53
CA LEU A 73 -8.27 -11.53 -0.37
C LEU A 73 -9.27 -11.46 -1.52
N GLY A 74 -8.79 -11.64 -2.74
CA GLY A 74 -9.64 -11.54 -3.92
C GLY A 74 -9.65 -10.17 -4.58
N ASP A 75 -9.00 -9.18 -3.97
CA ASP A 75 -8.90 -7.84 -4.53
C ASP A 75 -7.80 -7.82 -5.60
N ALA A 76 -8.16 -8.27 -6.81
CA ALA A 76 -7.21 -8.39 -7.90
C ALA A 76 -6.70 -7.04 -8.38
N GLU A 77 -7.54 -6.02 -8.37
CA GLU A 77 -7.13 -4.69 -8.82
C GLU A 77 -6.00 -4.13 -7.96
N THR A 78 -6.12 -4.29 -6.64
CA THR A 78 -5.06 -3.84 -5.73
C THR A 78 -3.77 -4.63 -5.97
N LEU A 79 -3.88 -5.95 -6.12
CA LEU A 79 -2.72 -6.79 -6.37
C LEU A 79 -2.02 -6.39 -7.67
N ASP A 80 -2.80 -6.19 -8.73
CA ASP A 80 -2.25 -5.81 -10.02
C ASP A 80 -1.53 -4.47 -9.93
N ARG A 81 -2.09 -3.52 -9.20
CA ARG A 81 -1.44 -2.21 -9.06
C ARG A 81 -0.14 -2.30 -8.28
N VAL A 82 -0.11 -3.12 -7.23
CA VAL A 82 1.13 -3.33 -6.48
C VAL A 82 2.20 -3.94 -7.40
N ARG A 83 1.80 -4.91 -8.22
CA ARG A 83 2.72 -5.54 -9.17
C ARG A 83 3.24 -4.57 -10.21
N GLU A 84 2.42 -3.62 -10.64
CA GLU A 84 2.86 -2.61 -11.59
C GLU A 84 3.88 -1.65 -11.00
N ARG A 85 3.76 -1.36 -9.69
CA ARG A 85 4.56 -0.36 -9.02
C ARG A 85 5.79 -0.94 -8.32
N CYS A 86 5.80 -2.22 -8.02
CA CYS A 86 6.83 -2.85 -7.21
C CYS A 86 7.26 -4.18 -7.79
N ASP A 87 8.46 -4.61 -7.43
CA ASP A 87 8.87 -5.99 -7.63
C ASP A 87 8.24 -6.82 -6.53
N THR A 88 7.23 -7.59 -6.85
CA THR A 88 6.56 -8.41 -5.86
C THR A 88 7.29 -9.74 -5.69
N GLY A 89 7.51 -10.08 -4.43
CA GLY A 89 8.05 -11.38 -4.08
C GLY A 89 6.93 -12.33 -3.70
N GLU A 90 6.84 -12.63 -2.42
CA GLU A 90 5.88 -13.61 -1.95
C GLU A 90 4.49 -13.00 -1.82
N VAL A 91 3.49 -13.74 -2.31
CA VAL A 91 2.08 -13.41 -2.15
C VAL A 91 1.44 -14.57 -1.42
N ARG A 92 0.78 -14.30 -0.30
CA ARG A 92 0.17 -15.37 0.50
C ARG A 92 -1.14 -14.92 1.09
N ALA A 93 -1.98 -15.89 1.40
CA ALA A 93 -3.27 -15.64 2.04
C ALA A 93 -3.16 -15.91 3.53
N ALA A 94 -3.78 -15.05 4.33
CA ALA A 94 -3.89 -15.24 5.77
C ALA A 94 -5.34 -14.93 6.13
N GLY A 95 -6.15 -15.96 6.29
CA GLY A 95 -7.58 -15.79 6.50
C GLY A 95 -8.23 -15.11 5.30
N VAL A 96 -8.85 -13.97 5.53
CA VAL A 96 -9.51 -13.19 4.48
C VAL A 96 -8.61 -12.09 3.93
N THR A 97 -7.34 -12.12 4.29
CA THR A 97 -6.38 -11.08 3.92
C THR A 97 -5.32 -11.63 2.97
N CYS A 98 -4.97 -10.86 1.97
CA CYS A 98 -3.84 -11.14 1.11
C CYS A 98 -2.64 -10.32 1.60
N LEU A 99 -1.50 -10.99 1.74
CA LEU A 99 -0.26 -10.35 2.16
C LEU A 99 0.73 -10.43 1.01
N VAL A 100 1.26 -9.28 0.60
CA VAL A 100 2.21 -9.20 -0.49
C VAL A 100 3.49 -8.57 0.02
N GLU A 101 4.61 -9.22 -0.21
CA GLU A 101 5.91 -8.65 0.06
C GLU A 101 6.47 -8.08 -1.22
N ALA A 102 6.92 -6.85 -1.18
CA ALA A 102 7.32 -6.13 -2.39
C ALA A 102 8.52 -5.25 -2.11
N ASP A 103 9.37 -5.12 -3.13
CA ASP A 103 10.47 -4.16 -3.10
C ASP A 103 9.99 -2.87 -3.74
N VAL A 104 10.18 -1.77 -3.03
CA VAL A 104 9.71 -0.49 -3.47
C VAL A 104 10.62 0.05 -4.57
N HIS A 105 10.02 0.34 -5.72
CA HIS A 105 10.71 1.08 -6.75
C HIS A 105 10.63 2.55 -6.44
N ASN A 106 11.77 3.17 -6.23
CA ASN A 106 11.82 4.60 -6.01
C ASN A 106 12.23 5.27 -7.31
N PRO A 107 11.29 5.83 -8.07
CA PRO A 107 11.64 6.43 -9.36
C PRO A 107 12.52 7.67 -9.21
N GLY A 108 12.58 8.26 -8.02
CA GLY A 108 13.49 9.36 -7.75
C GLY A 108 14.90 8.92 -7.46
N ALA A 109 15.10 7.65 -7.15
CA ALA A 109 16.42 7.11 -6.94
C ALA A 109 16.99 6.72 -8.30
N ALA A 110 18.15 7.19 -8.62
CA ALA A 110 18.78 6.77 -9.85
C ALA A 110 18.91 5.26 -9.84
N PRO A 111 18.42 4.57 -10.86
CA PRO A 111 18.62 3.15 -10.93
C PRO A 111 20.11 2.90 -10.99
N SER A 112 20.59 2.20 -10.01
CA SER A 112 21.97 1.79 -10.08
C SER A 112 22.01 0.62 -11.04
N THR A 113 22.32 0.90 -12.19
CA THR A 113 22.57 -0.13 -13.17
C THR A 113 24.02 -0.54 -13.10
#